data_cdc73d72e4e5f358bf9c602bc22137ca
#
_entry.id   cdc73d72e4e5f358bf9c602bc22137ca
#
_cell.length_a   1.000
_cell.length_b   1.000
_cell.length_c   1.000
_cell.angle_alpha   90.00
_cell.angle_beta   90.00
_cell.angle_gamma   90.00
#
_symmetry.space_group_name_H-M   'P 1'
#
loop_
_entity.id
_entity.type
_entity.pdbx_description
1 polymer ?
#
loop_
_entity_poly.entity_id
_entity_poly.type
_entity_poly.pdbx_seq_one_letter_code
_entity_poly.pdbx_strand_id
1 'polypeptide(L)'
;MEIQKIEKTYGRSPQADALFDLMGKKSVHSIFLQGLLCSSAPMFFASLQGKMRRSVLFVLDDADEAGYFYHDLTQMIGQEKVFFFPSSYRRAVKYGQRDAANEILRTEVLARLSSGGHFLIVTYPDALAELVVAKQNLDERILKLTVGQQIAQTDVVHTLRDFELKETDYVYEPGQFAVRGSILDVYSYSCEYPFRIDFFGDEIDTIRTFDVETQLSQVKRTEIEIVPELAHIESNKQCFLNFLSESTPVVAKDLSFVCDRIGQIYTEGFSSQSLTEQLEGATEVEAERIRHEMKTELNLVSQ
;
A
#
# COMPACT_ATOMS: atom_id res chain seq x y z
N MET A 1 8.32 29.51 -9.72
CA MET A 1 6.83 29.64 -9.68
C MET A 1 6.37 28.69 -8.61
N GLU A 2 5.66 29.15 -7.60
CA GLU A 2 5.29 28.30 -6.47
C GLU A 2 4.25 27.26 -6.90
N ILE A 3 4.50 25.98 -6.61
CA ILE A 3 3.61 24.84 -6.91
C ILE A 3 2.19 25.11 -6.45
N GLN A 4 2.01 25.67 -5.24
CA GLN A 4 0.72 26.07 -4.69
C GLN A 4 -0.08 27.07 -5.56
N LYS A 5 0.59 27.90 -6.32
CA LYS A 5 -0.06 28.86 -7.22
C LYS A 5 -0.64 28.18 -8.46
N ILE A 6 0.09 27.18 -8.96
CA ILE A 6 -0.35 26.36 -10.11
C ILE A 6 -1.53 25.50 -9.69
N GLU A 7 -1.41 24.83 -8.54
CA GLU A 7 -2.46 24.00 -7.95
C GLU A 7 -3.78 24.79 -7.78
N LYS A 8 -3.71 25.99 -7.22
CA LYS A 8 -4.88 26.90 -7.11
C LYS A 8 -5.50 27.26 -8.46
N THR A 9 -4.69 27.37 -9.50
CA THR A 9 -5.18 27.70 -10.85
C THR A 9 -5.96 26.51 -11.43
N TYR A 10 -5.42 25.29 -11.33
CA TYR A 10 -6.11 24.09 -11.78
C TYR A 10 -7.41 23.83 -10.99
N GLY A 11 -7.38 23.95 -9.67
CA GLY A 11 -8.55 23.71 -8.80
C GLY A 11 -9.69 24.73 -8.94
N ARG A 12 -9.44 25.87 -9.61
CA ARG A 12 -10.46 26.90 -9.95
C ARG A 12 -10.88 26.84 -11.41
N SER A 13 -10.41 25.87 -12.15
CA SER A 13 -10.80 25.73 -13.55
C SER A 13 -12.25 25.27 -13.68
N PRO A 14 -13.00 25.72 -14.69
CA PRO A 14 -14.36 25.25 -14.96
C PRO A 14 -14.40 23.72 -15.16
N GLN A 15 -13.34 23.12 -15.63
CA GLN A 15 -13.19 21.69 -15.83
C GLN A 15 -13.17 20.94 -14.49
N ALA A 16 -12.51 21.52 -13.46
CA ALA A 16 -12.50 20.96 -12.12
C ALA A 16 -13.91 20.91 -11.51
N ASP A 17 -14.66 22.01 -11.62
CA ASP A 17 -16.02 22.08 -11.12
C ASP A 17 -16.96 21.12 -11.89
N ALA A 18 -16.83 21.07 -13.22
CA ALA A 18 -17.59 20.15 -14.06
C ALA A 18 -17.33 18.67 -13.70
N LEU A 19 -16.06 18.31 -13.42
CA LEU A 19 -15.71 16.96 -12.99
C LEU A 19 -16.45 16.61 -11.68
N PHE A 20 -16.42 17.51 -10.68
CA PHE A 20 -17.14 17.29 -9.41
C PHE A 20 -18.64 17.10 -9.61
N ASP A 21 -19.25 17.93 -10.41
CA ASP A 21 -20.69 17.86 -10.71
C ASP A 21 -21.04 16.52 -11.39
N LEU A 22 -20.19 16.04 -12.30
CA LEU A 22 -20.38 14.77 -12.97
C LEU A 22 -20.17 13.58 -12.04
N MET A 23 -19.11 13.60 -11.22
CA MET A 23 -18.83 12.55 -10.23
C MET A 23 -19.93 12.42 -9.17
N GLY A 24 -20.70 13.48 -8.90
CA GLY A 24 -21.84 13.47 -7.98
C GLY A 24 -23.10 12.80 -8.57
N LYS A 25 -23.17 12.59 -9.87
CA LYS A 25 -24.36 12.05 -10.55
C LYS A 25 -24.32 10.51 -10.62
N LYS A 26 -25.29 9.85 -10.01
CA LYS A 26 -25.40 8.38 -10.05
C LYS A 26 -25.56 7.77 -11.47
N SER A 27 -26.01 8.57 -12.43
CA SER A 27 -26.18 8.14 -13.83
C SER A 27 -24.91 8.21 -14.67
N VAL A 28 -23.83 8.80 -14.12
CA VAL A 28 -22.55 8.92 -14.82
C VAL A 28 -21.63 7.82 -14.32
N HIS A 29 -21.29 6.88 -15.20
CA HIS A 29 -20.43 5.75 -14.87
C HIS A 29 -19.01 5.91 -15.42
N SER A 30 -18.81 6.75 -16.44
CA SER A 30 -17.49 7.04 -16.99
C SER A 30 -17.38 8.50 -17.41
N ILE A 31 -16.18 9.07 -17.23
CA ILE A 31 -15.85 10.44 -17.59
C ILE A 31 -14.52 10.41 -18.33
N PHE A 32 -14.47 10.95 -19.53
CA PHE A 32 -13.25 11.06 -20.30
C PHE A 32 -12.61 12.44 -20.12
N LEU A 33 -11.36 12.45 -19.64
CA LEU A 33 -10.57 13.67 -19.48
C LEU A 33 -9.54 13.78 -20.59
N GLN A 34 -9.62 14.83 -21.39
CA GLN A 34 -8.72 15.06 -22.52
C GLN A 34 -7.75 16.22 -22.22
N GLY A 35 -6.50 16.09 -22.69
CA GLY A 35 -5.49 17.15 -22.61
C GLY A 35 -4.62 17.12 -21.37
N LEU A 36 -4.75 16.08 -20.52
CA LEU A 36 -3.86 15.85 -19.39
C LEU A 36 -2.60 15.11 -19.86
N LEU A 37 -1.50 15.83 -20.06
CA LEU A 37 -0.22 15.28 -20.54
C LEU A 37 0.84 15.38 -19.44
N CYS A 38 1.69 14.34 -19.31
CA CYS A 38 2.79 14.30 -18.34
C CYS A 38 2.31 14.66 -16.92
N SER A 39 3.05 15.50 -16.20
CA SER A 39 2.72 15.93 -14.83
C SER A 39 1.44 16.79 -14.71
N SER A 40 0.76 17.12 -15.83
CA SER A 40 -0.52 17.86 -15.73
C SER A 40 -1.64 17.02 -15.10
N ALA A 41 -1.63 15.70 -15.26
CA ALA A 41 -2.59 14.81 -14.64
C ALA A 41 -2.44 14.79 -13.09
N PRO A 42 -1.28 14.43 -12.51
CA PRO A 42 -1.11 14.49 -11.05
C PRO A 42 -1.36 15.90 -10.51
N MET A 43 -0.96 16.96 -11.22
CA MET A 43 -1.20 18.34 -10.82
C MET A 43 -2.69 18.70 -10.78
N PHE A 44 -3.45 18.25 -11.76
CA PHE A 44 -4.91 18.43 -11.79
C PHE A 44 -5.57 17.70 -10.60
N PHE A 45 -5.26 16.43 -10.39
CA PHE A 45 -5.85 15.66 -9.28
C PHE A 45 -5.40 16.15 -7.90
N ALA A 46 -4.15 16.58 -7.73
CA ALA A 46 -3.68 17.23 -6.51
C ALA A 46 -4.51 18.47 -6.18
N SER A 47 -4.84 19.29 -7.18
CA SER A 47 -5.66 20.49 -6.99
C SER A 47 -7.08 20.21 -6.53
N LEU A 48 -7.59 18.99 -6.76
CA LEU A 48 -8.93 18.57 -6.38
C LEU A 48 -8.98 17.93 -4.98
N GLN A 49 -7.84 17.52 -4.43
CA GLN A 49 -7.76 16.74 -3.19
C GLN A 49 -8.52 17.37 -2.03
N GLY A 50 -8.43 18.69 -1.86
CA GLY A 50 -9.15 19.41 -0.80
C GLY A 50 -10.68 19.39 -0.91
N LYS A 51 -11.21 19.12 -2.10
CA LYS A 51 -12.64 19.02 -2.39
C LYS A 51 -13.14 17.56 -2.38
N MET A 52 -12.27 16.60 -2.69
CA MET A 52 -12.62 15.18 -2.73
C MET A 52 -12.72 14.58 -1.33
N ARG A 53 -13.89 14.02 -1.02
CA ARG A 53 -14.18 13.32 0.25
C ARG A 53 -14.35 11.81 0.02
N ARG A 54 -13.54 11.25 -0.85
CA ARG A 54 -13.50 9.82 -1.16
C ARG A 54 -12.11 9.44 -1.64
N SER A 55 -11.74 8.19 -1.49
CA SER A 55 -10.51 7.67 -2.07
C SER A 55 -10.60 7.65 -3.59
N VAL A 56 -9.44 7.73 -4.26
CA VAL A 56 -9.31 7.60 -5.72
C VAL A 56 -8.22 6.59 -6.01
N LEU A 57 -8.50 5.67 -6.92
CA LEU A 57 -7.52 4.70 -7.42
C LEU A 57 -7.02 5.15 -8.78
N PHE A 58 -5.71 5.41 -8.89
CA PHE A 58 -5.02 5.67 -10.15
C PHE A 58 -4.34 4.39 -10.61
N VAL A 59 -4.68 3.94 -11.81
CA VAL A 59 -4.07 2.76 -12.43
C VAL A 59 -3.30 3.22 -13.66
N LEU A 60 -1.98 3.27 -13.56
CA LEU A 60 -1.07 3.65 -14.62
C LEU A 60 -0.69 2.41 -15.43
N ASP A 61 -0.02 2.59 -16.56
CA ASP A 61 0.24 1.49 -17.51
C ASP A 61 1.28 0.50 -16.96
N ASP A 62 2.27 1.00 -16.20
CA ASP A 62 3.33 0.19 -15.61
C ASP A 62 3.87 0.77 -14.29
N ALA A 63 4.84 0.06 -13.69
CA ALA A 63 5.45 0.42 -12.42
C ALA A 63 6.23 1.75 -12.47
N ASP A 64 6.92 2.02 -13.59
CA ASP A 64 7.75 3.22 -13.73
C ASP A 64 6.87 4.46 -13.82
N GLU A 65 5.83 4.40 -14.65
CA GLU A 65 4.87 5.49 -14.79
C GLU A 65 4.10 5.72 -13.48
N ALA A 66 3.68 4.66 -12.81
CA ALA A 66 3.02 4.74 -11.51
C ALA A 66 3.95 5.37 -10.45
N GLY A 67 5.23 5.02 -10.46
CA GLY A 67 6.24 5.63 -9.58
C GLY A 67 6.41 7.13 -9.81
N TYR A 68 6.49 7.58 -11.06
CA TYR A 68 6.55 9.02 -11.38
C TYR A 68 5.28 9.76 -10.97
N PHE A 69 4.11 9.18 -11.25
CA PHE A 69 2.83 9.77 -10.88
C PHE A 69 2.68 9.89 -9.35
N TYR A 70 3.05 8.84 -8.62
CA TYR A 70 3.08 8.83 -7.16
C TYR A 70 4.01 9.91 -6.61
N HIS A 71 5.24 10.01 -7.15
CA HIS A 71 6.21 11.01 -6.74
C HIS A 71 5.67 12.43 -6.94
N ASP A 72 5.11 12.73 -8.10
CA ASP A 72 4.53 14.03 -8.41
C ASP A 72 3.39 14.39 -7.43
N LEU A 73 2.48 13.45 -7.15
CA LEU A 73 1.41 13.67 -6.19
C LEU A 73 1.93 13.92 -4.77
N THR A 74 2.90 13.12 -4.31
CA THR A 74 3.46 13.27 -2.96
C THR A 74 4.19 14.59 -2.76
N GLN A 75 4.88 15.08 -3.79
CA GLN A 75 5.52 16.41 -3.75
C GLN A 75 4.50 17.56 -3.62
N MET A 76 3.29 17.37 -4.13
CA MET A 76 2.25 18.42 -4.10
C MET A 76 1.39 18.41 -2.85
N ILE A 77 1.00 17.24 -2.38
CA ILE A 77 -0.01 17.12 -1.29
C ILE A 77 0.49 16.39 -0.05
N GLY A 78 1.74 15.92 -0.05
CA GLY A 78 2.37 15.23 1.07
C GLY A 78 2.12 13.72 1.09
N GLN A 79 3.01 13.01 1.79
CA GLN A 79 3.01 11.54 1.87
C GLN A 79 1.86 10.95 2.69
N GLU A 80 1.24 11.73 3.57
CA GLU A 80 0.17 11.22 4.45
C GLU A 80 -1.15 10.89 3.74
N LYS A 81 -1.30 11.35 2.49
CA LYS A 81 -2.56 11.23 1.71
C LYS A 81 -2.42 10.48 0.42
N VAL A 82 -1.21 10.19 0.00
CA VAL A 82 -0.92 9.47 -1.24
C VAL A 82 -0.18 8.20 -0.91
N PHE A 83 -0.68 7.08 -1.40
CA PHE A 83 -0.10 5.78 -1.15
C PHE A 83 0.22 5.07 -2.46
N PHE A 84 1.32 4.34 -2.46
CA PHE A 84 1.75 3.53 -3.58
C PHE A 84 1.45 2.06 -3.29
N PHE A 85 0.74 1.40 -4.20
CA PHE A 85 0.43 -0.02 -4.11
C PHE A 85 1.15 -0.76 -5.24
N PRO A 86 2.40 -1.20 -5.03
CA PRO A 86 3.20 -1.90 -6.03
C PRO A 86 2.87 -3.39 -6.12
N SER A 87 3.40 -4.06 -7.14
CA SER A 87 3.53 -5.52 -7.16
C SER A 87 4.52 -5.97 -6.07
N SER A 88 4.23 -7.10 -5.42
CA SER A 88 5.13 -7.70 -4.43
C SER A 88 6.41 -8.26 -5.06
N TYR A 89 6.45 -8.44 -6.37
CA TYR A 89 7.56 -9.03 -7.09
C TYR A 89 8.45 -7.98 -7.77
N ARG A 90 9.76 -8.16 -7.69
CA ARG A 90 10.74 -7.37 -8.48
C ARG A 90 10.80 -7.88 -9.91
N ARG A 91 10.63 -7.00 -10.90
CA ARG A 91 10.81 -7.31 -12.33
C ARG A 91 12.23 -7.77 -12.70
N ALA A 92 13.25 -7.38 -11.94
CA ALA A 92 14.65 -7.52 -12.34
C ALA A 92 15.43 -8.65 -11.62
N VAL A 93 14.87 -9.26 -10.60
CA VAL A 93 15.54 -10.31 -9.81
C VAL A 93 14.63 -11.51 -9.75
N LYS A 94 15.13 -12.68 -10.14
CA LYS A 94 14.46 -13.99 -10.14
C LYS A 94 13.01 -13.96 -9.64
N TYR A 95 12.06 -14.19 -10.52
CA TYR A 95 10.65 -14.40 -10.18
C TYR A 95 10.54 -15.38 -9.01
N GLY A 96 9.66 -15.07 -8.05
CA GLY A 96 9.51 -15.86 -6.82
C GLY A 96 10.19 -15.26 -5.58
N GLN A 97 11.01 -14.21 -5.74
CA GLN A 97 11.48 -13.44 -4.59
C GLN A 97 10.62 -12.18 -4.42
N ARG A 98 9.86 -12.15 -3.33
CA ARG A 98 9.10 -10.97 -2.91
C ARG A 98 10.08 -9.88 -2.50
N ASP A 99 9.73 -8.64 -2.81
CA ASP A 99 10.45 -7.46 -2.36
C ASP A 99 9.87 -7.00 -1.02
N ALA A 100 10.63 -7.13 0.05
CA ALA A 100 10.19 -6.72 1.39
C ALA A 100 9.75 -5.25 1.45
N ALA A 101 10.37 -4.36 0.68
CA ALA A 101 9.97 -2.96 0.62
C ALA A 101 8.59 -2.80 -0.03
N ASN A 102 8.32 -3.54 -1.11
CA ASN A 102 7.01 -3.53 -1.76
C ASN A 102 5.93 -4.13 -0.86
N GLU A 103 6.23 -5.20 -0.12
CA GLU A 103 5.29 -5.79 0.84
C GLU A 103 4.90 -4.80 1.95
N ILE A 104 5.85 -4.00 2.45
CA ILE A 104 5.57 -2.94 3.42
C ILE A 104 4.60 -1.92 2.83
N LEU A 105 4.86 -1.42 1.61
CA LEU A 105 3.99 -0.46 0.93
C LEU A 105 2.58 -1.02 0.71
N ARG A 106 2.46 -2.30 0.29
CA ARG A 106 1.17 -2.99 0.14
C ARG A 106 0.44 -3.09 1.47
N THR A 107 1.14 -3.54 2.51
CA THR A 107 0.58 -3.70 3.87
C THR A 107 0.11 -2.36 4.43
N GLU A 108 0.88 -1.29 4.22
CA GLU A 108 0.48 0.08 4.62
C GLU A 108 -0.83 0.50 3.96
N VAL A 109 -0.96 0.32 2.65
CA VAL A 109 -2.21 0.66 1.92
C VAL A 109 -3.40 -0.11 2.47
N LEU A 110 -3.26 -1.42 2.68
CA LEU A 110 -4.33 -2.27 3.19
C LEU A 110 -4.74 -1.86 4.61
N ALA A 111 -3.79 -1.60 5.50
CA ALA A 111 -4.05 -1.15 6.87
C ALA A 111 -4.76 0.21 6.88
N ARG A 112 -4.30 1.18 6.07
CA ARG A 112 -4.93 2.49 5.94
C ARG A 112 -6.36 2.41 5.42
N LEU A 113 -6.63 1.57 4.42
CA LEU A 113 -7.98 1.36 3.89
C LEU A 113 -8.91 0.68 4.92
N SER A 114 -8.38 -0.25 5.71
CA SER A 114 -9.13 -0.89 6.80
C SER A 114 -9.49 0.07 7.91
N SER A 115 -8.57 0.95 8.29
CA SER A 115 -8.79 1.95 9.35
C SER A 115 -9.74 3.07 8.93
N GLY A 116 -10.05 3.16 7.65
CA GLY A 116 -10.93 4.19 7.08
C GLY A 116 -10.16 5.46 6.73
N GLY A 117 -10.77 6.30 5.91
CA GLY A 117 -10.18 7.54 5.44
C GLY A 117 -10.31 7.70 3.93
N HIS A 118 -9.78 8.80 3.42
CA HIS A 118 -9.84 9.15 2.00
C HIS A 118 -8.42 9.39 1.49
N PHE A 119 -7.97 8.51 0.60
CA PHE A 119 -6.60 8.47 0.12
C PHE A 119 -6.55 8.46 -1.41
N LEU A 120 -5.46 8.97 -1.96
CA LEU A 120 -5.10 8.80 -3.35
C LEU A 120 -4.16 7.60 -3.44
N ILE A 121 -4.58 6.56 -4.15
CA ILE A 121 -3.84 5.31 -4.26
C ILE A 121 -3.35 5.19 -5.69
N VAL A 122 -2.05 4.99 -5.87
CA VAL A 122 -1.42 4.84 -7.17
C VAL A 122 -0.95 3.40 -7.34
N THR A 123 -1.29 2.79 -8.45
CA THR A 123 -0.97 1.40 -8.75
C THR A 123 -0.87 1.15 -10.26
N TYR A 124 -0.68 -0.10 -10.65
CA TYR A 124 -0.60 -0.55 -12.04
C TYR A 124 -1.14 -2.00 -12.17
N PRO A 125 -1.41 -2.50 -13.40
CA PRO A 125 -2.12 -3.77 -13.61
C PRO A 125 -1.47 -4.97 -12.91
N ASP A 126 -0.13 -5.09 -12.95
CA ASP A 126 0.58 -6.21 -12.34
C ASP A 126 0.34 -6.28 -10.81
N ALA A 127 0.28 -5.13 -10.14
CA ALA A 127 -0.01 -5.06 -8.71
C ALA A 127 -1.47 -5.43 -8.37
N LEU A 128 -2.41 -5.06 -9.24
CA LEU A 128 -3.83 -5.38 -9.07
C LEU A 128 -4.16 -6.84 -9.35
N ALA A 129 -3.36 -7.49 -10.20
CA ALA A 129 -3.52 -8.91 -10.51
C ALA A 129 -3.14 -9.82 -9.32
N GLU A 130 -2.37 -9.31 -8.35
CA GLU A 130 -2.02 -10.03 -7.14
C GLU A 130 -3.14 -9.97 -6.10
N LEU A 131 -3.41 -11.13 -5.51
CA LEU A 131 -4.34 -11.21 -4.41
C LEU A 131 -3.74 -10.68 -3.11
N VAL A 132 -4.61 -10.19 -2.25
CA VAL A 132 -4.29 -9.68 -0.92
C VAL A 132 -5.04 -10.47 0.15
N VAL A 133 -4.58 -10.38 1.39
CA VAL A 133 -5.30 -10.92 2.55
C VAL A 133 -6.73 -10.37 2.63
N ALA A 134 -7.69 -11.18 3.05
CA ALA A 134 -9.07 -10.71 3.21
C ALA A 134 -9.15 -9.65 4.32
N LYS A 135 -10.00 -8.63 4.11
CA LYS A 135 -10.14 -7.48 5.02
C LYS A 135 -10.45 -7.91 6.46
N GLN A 136 -11.31 -8.90 6.65
CA GLN A 136 -11.64 -9.42 7.98
C GLN A 136 -10.41 -9.98 8.71
N ASN A 137 -9.57 -10.74 8.00
CA ASN A 137 -8.34 -11.31 8.57
C ASN A 137 -7.31 -10.23 8.92
N LEU A 138 -7.29 -9.14 8.14
CA LEU A 138 -6.42 -8.00 8.41
C LEU A 138 -6.89 -7.25 9.66
N ASP A 139 -8.18 -6.95 9.76
CA ASP A 139 -8.75 -6.18 10.90
C ASP A 139 -8.48 -6.87 12.25
N GLU A 140 -8.47 -8.20 12.28
CA GLU A 140 -8.13 -9.00 13.47
C GLU A 140 -6.64 -8.99 13.82
N ARG A 141 -5.78 -8.55 12.89
CA ARG A 141 -4.31 -8.53 13.01
C ARG A 141 -3.71 -7.13 13.05
N ILE A 142 -4.51 -6.12 13.29
CA ILE A 142 -4.03 -4.75 13.51
C ILE A 142 -4.05 -4.43 14.99
N LEU A 143 -2.87 -4.24 15.58
CA LEU A 143 -2.75 -3.73 16.94
C LEU A 143 -2.66 -2.20 16.89
N LYS A 144 -3.71 -1.53 17.38
CA LYS A 144 -3.76 -0.06 17.49
C LYS A 144 -3.30 0.37 18.87
N LEU A 145 -2.35 1.29 18.93
CA LEU A 145 -1.83 1.88 20.16
C LEU A 145 -1.91 3.41 20.07
N THR A 146 -2.36 4.03 21.18
CA THR A 146 -2.58 5.48 21.25
C THR A 146 -1.93 6.02 22.51
N VAL A 147 -1.34 7.21 22.44
CA VAL A 147 -0.79 7.92 23.61
C VAL A 147 -1.89 8.15 24.64
N GLY A 148 -1.61 7.86 25.91
CA GLY A 148 -2.56 7.89 27.02
C GLY A 148 -3.42 6.62 27.15
N GLN A 149 -3.23 5.62 26.30
CA GLN A 149 -3.92 4.33 26.43
C GLN A 149 -3.43 3.57 27.65
N GLN A 150 -4.38 3.05 28.44
CA GLN A 150 -4.10 2.15 29.57
C GLN A 150 -3.98 0.72 29.03
N ILE A 151 -2.75 0.23 28.95
CA ILE A 151 -2.40 -1.12 28.51
C ILE A 151 -1.04 -1.51 29.07
N ALA A 152 -0.92 -2.69 29.66
CA ALA A 152 0.36 -3.15 30.16
C ALA A 152 1.33 -3.45 28.99
N GLN A 153 2.61 -3.07 29.17
CA GLN A 153 3.66 -3.39 28.19
C GLN A 153 3.72 -4.89 27.90
N THR A 154 3.52 -5.73 28.90
CA THR A 154 3.51 -7.19 28.78
C THR A 154 2.42 -7.70 27.85
N ASP A 155 1.23 -7.08 27.85
CA ASP A 155 0.11 -7.48 26.99
C ASP A 155 0.40 -7.11 25.53
N VAL A 156 1.01 -5.94 25.31
CA VAL A 156 1.48 -5.55 23.97
C VAL A 156 2.53 -6.54 23.46
N VAL A 157 3.54 -6.87 24.29
CA VAL A 157 4.58 -7.84 23.94
C VAL A 157 4.00 -9.22 23.64
N HIS A 158 3.00 -9.67 24.40
CA HIS A 158 2.30 -10.92 24.11
C HIS A 158 1.65 -10.90 22.72
N THR A 159 0.93 -9.82 22.40
CA THR A 159 0.32 -9.63 21.08
C THR A 159 1.35 -9.62 19.96
N LEU A 160 2.53 -8.97 20.16
CA LEU A 160 3.60 -8.98 19.16
C LEU A 160 4.16 -10.38 18.90
N ARG A 161 4.25 -11.22 19.95
CA ARG A 161 4.64 -12.63 19.80
C ARG A 161 3.57 -13.47 19.10
N ASP A 162 2.28 -13.20 19.37
CA ASP A 162 1.16 -13.85 18.66
C ASP A 162 1.12 -13.45 17.18
N PHE A 163 1.63 -12.27 16.87
CA PHE A 163 1.84 -11.78 15.50
C PHE A 163 3.12 -12.33 14.85
N GLU A 164 3.83 -13.23 15.55
CA GLU A 164 5.09 -13.84 15.09
C GLU A 164 6.24 -12.85 14.87
N LEU A 165 6.19 -11.66 15.51
CA LEU A 165 7.32 -10.75 15.48
C LEU A 165 8.47 -11.31 16.31
N LYS A 166 9.70 -11.10 15.83
CA LYS A 166 10.92 -11.61 16.44
C LYS A 166 11.44 -10.64 17.50
N GLU A 167 11.64 -11.15 18.71
CA GLU A 167 12.29 -10.38 19.78
C GLU A 167 13.80 -10.31 19.55
N THR A 168 14.37 -9.11 19.66
CA THR A 168 15.80 -8.80 19.43
C THR A 168 16.30 -7.80 20.46
N ASP A 169 17.62 -7.62 20.58
CA ASP A 169 18.20 -6.59 21.45
C ASP A 169 17.99 -5.17 20.89
N TYR A 170 18.05 -5.04 19.57
CA TYR A 170 17.83 -3.81 18.80
C TYR A 170 17.04 -4.11 17.54
N VAL A 171 16.20 -3.17 17.16
CA VAL A 171 15.32 -3.30 15.98
C VAL A 171 16.02 -2.70 14.75
N TYR A 172 16.18 -3.51 13.69
CA TYR A 172 16.79 -3.10 12.43
C TYR A 172 15.92 -3.41 11.20
N GLU A 173 15.01 -4.38 11.30
CA GLU A 173 14.24 -4.88 10.18
C GLU A 173 12.75 -4.96 10.56
N PRO A 174 11.81 -4.84 9.58
CA PRO A 174 10.41 -5.09 9.83
C PRO A 174 10.17 -6.48 10.44
N GLY A 175 9.19 -6.57 11.33
CA GLY A 175 8.89 -7.81 12.06
C GLY A 175 9.76 -8.03 13.29
N GLN A 176 10.58 -7.06 13.69
CA GLN A 176 11.35 -7.13 14.92
C GLN A 176 10.76 -6.23 16.01
N PHE A 177 10.94 -6.63 17.26
CA PHE A 177 10.69 -5.78 18.44
C PHE A 177 11.75 -5.97 19.50
N ALA A 178 11.95 -4.98 20.36
CA ALA A 178 12.90 -5.00 21.46
C ALA A 178 12.30 -4.36 22.72
N VAL A 179 12.49 -5.00 23.88
CA VAL A 179 12.04 -4.49 25.19
C VAL A 179 13.24 -4.04 26.00
N ARG A 180 13.24 -2.77 26.42
CA ARG A 180 14.33 -2.18 27.22
C ARG A 180 13.75 -1.33 28.35
N GLY A 181 13.52 -1.96 29.50
CA GLY A 181 12.85 -1.33 30.65
C GLY A 181 11.43 -0.91 30.29
N SER A 182 11.11 0.38 30.40
CA SER A 182 9.81 0.92 30.00
C SER A 182 9.67 1.21 28.51
N ILE A 183 10.72 0.97 27.72
CA ILE A 183 10.72 1.24 26.28
C ILE A 183 10.45 -0.03 25.51
N LEU A 184 9.51 0.05 24.56
CA LEU A 184 9.24 -0.96 23.55
C LEU A 184 9.52 -0.37 22.17
N ASP A 185 10.51 -0.90 21.47
CA ASP A 185 10.78 -0.61 20.08
C ASP A 185 10.12 -1.68 19.22
N VAL A 186 9.44 -1.30 18.15
CA VAL A 186 8.77 -2.23 17.23
C VAL A 186 8.81 -1.74 15.80
N TYR A 187 9.13 -2.64 14.85
CA TYR A 187 9.11 -2.36 13.43
C TYR A 187 7.96 -3.13 12.77
N SER A 188 6.88 -2.41 12.51
CA SER A 188 5.70 -2.94 11.82
C SER A 188 5.98 -3.13 10.33
N TYR A 189 5.29 -4.09 9.71
CA TYR A 189 5.26 -4.23 8.24
C TYR A 189 4.39 -3.17 7.54
N SER A 190 3.75 -2.26 8.27
CA SER A 190 2.89 -1.21 7.72
C SER A 190 3.53 0.17 7.67
N CYS A 191 4.83 0.31 7.93
CA CYS A 191 5.49 1.62 7.91
C CYS A 191 6.98 1.51 7.59
N GLU A 192 7.51 2.62 7.07
CA GLU A 192 8.91 2.75 6.66
C GLU A 192 9.88 2.85 7.85
N TYR A 193 9.43 3.41 8.98
CA TYR A 193 10.25 3.63 10.18
C TYR A 193 9.69 2.88 11.37
N PRO A 194 10.54 2.30 12.24
CA PRO A 194 10.10 1.67 13.46
C PRO A 194 9.57 2.68 14.48
N PHE A 195 8.78 2.18 15.41
CA PHE A 195 8.19 2.94 16.50
C PHE A 195 8.92 2.66 17.81
N ARG A 196 9.11 3.71 18.60
CA ARG A 196 9.54 3.66 19.99
C ARG A 196 8.40 4.12 20.88
N ILE A 197 7.96 3.25 21.76
CA ILE A 197 6.85 3.43 22.67
C ILE A 197 7.41 3.48 24.08
N ASP A 198 7.22 4.59 24.78
CA ASP A 198 7.58 4.72 26.18
C ASP A 198 6.34 4.46 27.04
N PHE A 199 6.50 3.64 28.08
CA PHE A 199 5.47 3.34 29.05
C PHE A 199 5.75 4.01 30.39
N PHE A 200 4.72 4.55 31.02
CA PHE A 200 4.75 4.97 32.41
C PHE A 200 3.78 4.10 33.22
N GLY A 201 4.32 3.05 33.86
CA GLY A 201 3.47 1.97 34.40
C GLY A 201 2.75 1.23 33.28
N ASP A 202 1.43 1.18 33.37
CA ASP A 202 0.54 0.56 32.39
C ASP A 202 -0.10 1.59 31.43
N GLU A 203 0.50 2.77 31.28
CA GLU A 203 0.05 3.80 30.36
C GLU A 203 1.10 4.08 29.28
N ILE A 204 0.66 4.26 28.04
CA ILE A 204 1.52 4.72 26.94
C ILE A 204 1.75 6.21 27.08
N ASP A 205 2.95 6.61 27.48
CA ASP A 205 3.34 8.01 27.69
C ASP A 205 3.66 8.72 26.38
N THR A 206 4.53 8.12 25.56
CA THR A 206 4.91 8.69 24.27
C THR A 206 5.09 7.64 23.19
N ILE A 207 4.79 8.02 21.94
CA ILE A 207 5.09 7.23 20.74
C ILE A 207 5.90 8.10 19.77
N ARG A 208 6.98 7.55 19.22
CA ARG A 208 7.86 8.24 18.27
C ARG A 208 8.33 7.27 17.19
N THR A 209 8.59 7.76 15.99
CA THR A 209 9.42 7.02 15.04
C THR A 209 10.89 7.20 15.40
N PHE A 210 11.74 6.27 14.97
CA PHE A 210 13.19 6.41 15.10
C PHE A 210 13.90 5.85 13.87
N ASP A 211 15.13 6.28 13.70
CA ASP A 211 16.00 5.85 12.61
C ASP A 211 16.78 4.60 13.02
N VAL A 212 16.78 3.57 12.16
CA VAL A 212 17.39 2.26 12.48
C VAL A 212 18.92 2.31 12.59
N GLU A 213 19.59 3.19 11.83
CA GLU A 213 21.06 3.28 11.83
C GLU A 213 21.56 4.04 13.04
N THR A 214 20.97 5.20 13.31
CA THR A 214 21.39 6.08 14.40
C THR A 214 20.71 5.77 15.73
N GLN A 215 19.61 5.02 15.73
CA GLN A 215 18.74 4.73 16.88
C GLN A 215 18.14 5.99 17.52
N LEU A 216 18.16 7.13 16.83
CA LEU A 216 17.64 8.40 17.30
C LEU A 216 16.16 8.57 16.97
N SER A 217 15.40 9.02 17.96
CA SER A 217 13.98 9.35 17.77
C SER A 217 13.80 10.54 16.84
N GLN A 218 12.79 10.47 15.97
CA GLN A 218 12.52 11.48 14.94
C GLN A 218 11.18 12.18 15.19
N VAL A 219 10.07 11.59 14.75
CA VAL A 219 8.75 12.22 14.71
C VAL A 219 7.84 11.67 15.81
N LYS A 220 7.20 12.53 16.58
CA LYS A 220 6.14 12.15 17.53
C LYS A 220 4.89 11.72 16.80
N ARG A 221 4.23 10.68 17.32
CA ARG A 221 2.95 10.17 16.87
C ARG A 221 1.96 10.14 18.02
N THR A 222 0.69 10.37 17.72
CA THR A 222 -0.40 10.24 18.71
C THR A 222 -0.98 8.85 18.73
N GLU A 223 -0.95 8.18 17.57
CA GLU A 223 -1.44 6.82 17.38
C GLU A 223 -0.57 6.08 16.36
N ILE A 224 -0.52 4.77 16.48
CA ILE A 224 0.16 3.87 15.53
C ILE A 224 -0.66 2.60 15.34
N GLU A 225 -0.41 1.95 14.21
CA GLU A 225 -0.93 0.64 13.87
C GLU A 225 0.24 -0.31 13.62
N ILE A 226 0.27 -1.41 14.35
CA ILE A 226 1.26 -2.46 14.17
C ILE A 226 0.59 -3.63 13.45
N VAL A 227 1.16 -4.00 12.31
CA VAL A 227 0.66 -5.06 11.44
C VAL A 227 1.77 -6.08 11.25
N PRO A 228 1.49 -7.39 11.40
CA PRO A 228 2.45 -8.45 11.14
C PRO A 228 2.72 -8.61 9.64
N GLU A 229 3.61 -9.52 9.29
CA GLU A 229 3.82 -9.93 7.91
C GLU A 229 2.55 -10.60 7.36
N LEU A 230 2.04 -10.07 6.26
CA LEU A 230 0.82 -10.58 5.62
C LEU A 230 1.12 -11.56 4.48
N ALA A 231 2.35 -11.61 4.03
CA ALA A 231 2.79 -12.38 2.86
C ALA A 231 2.58 -13.89 3.01
N HIS A 232 2.68 -14.41 4.25
CA HIS A 232 2.55 -15.84 4.55
C HIS A 232 1.13 -16.29 4.87
N ILE A 233 0.16 -15.38 4.85
CA ILE A 233 -1.26 -15.72 5.09
C ILE A 233 -1.83 -16.33 3.80
N GLU A 234 -1.91 -17.65 3.75
CA GLU A 234 -2.46 -18.37 2.59
C GLU A 234 -3.99 -18.47 2.58
N SER A 235 -4.63 -18.29 3.74
CA SER A 235 -6.07 -18.45 3.88
C SER A 235 -6.82 -17.17 3.50
N ASN A 236 -7.91 -17.32 2.74
CA ASN A 236 -8.84 -16.24 2.41
C ASN A 236 -8.19 -15.02 1.76
N LYS A 237 -7.55 -15.22 0.62
CA LYS A 237 -7.09 -14.12 -0.24
C LYS A 237 -8.24 -13.56 -1.08
N GLN A 238 -8.19 -12.27 -1.38
CA GLN A 238 -9.21 -11.58 -2.17
C GLN A 238 -8.59 -10.55 -3.12
N CYS A 239 -9.37 -10.06 -4.07
CA CYS A 239 -8.96 -8.98 -4.95
C CYS A 239 -8.78 -7.68 -4.14
N PHE A 240 -7.74 -6.91 -4.45
CA PHE A 240 -7.47 -5.60 -3.83
C PHE A 240 -8.68 -4.65 -3.91
N LEU A 241 -9.44 -4.70 -5.00
CA LEU A 241 -10.61 -3.84 -5.18
C LEU A 241 -11.67 -4.02 -4.09
N ASN A 242 -11.72 -5.18 -3.42
CA ASN A 242 -12.64 -5.43 -2.30
C ASN A 242 -12.34 -4.59 -1.04
N PHE A 243 -11.15 -3.97 -0.96
CA PHE A 243 -10.82 -2.99 0.09
C PHE A 243 -11.40 -1.60 -0.19
N LEU A 244 -11.76 -1.34 -1.43
CA LEU A 244 -12.27 -0.05 -1.86
C LEU A 244 -13.79 0.02 -1.71
N SER A 245 -14.32 1.22 -1.51
CA SER A 245 -15.75 1.46 -1.59
C SER A 245 -16.21 1.36 -3.05
N GLU A 246 -17.42 0.86 -3.32
CA GLU A 246 -18.05 0.87 -4.64
C GLU A 246 -18.11 2.28 -5.27
N SER A 247 -18.06 3.31 -4.44
CA SER A 247 -18.05 4.71 -4.89
C SER A 247 -16.65 5.26 -5.20
N THR A 248 -15.59 4.45 -5.06
CA THR A 248 -14.21 4.87 -5.34
C THR A 248 -14.00 5.03 -6.84
N PRO A 249 -13.70 6.24 -7.35
CA PRO A 249 -13.38 6.42 -8.75
C PRO A 249 -12.07 5.70 -9.10
N VAL A 250 -12.08 5.03 -10.24
CA VAL A 250 -10.88 4.47 -10.87
C VAL A 250 -10.47 5.39 -12.01
N VAL A 251 -9.23 5.84 -12.00
CA VAL A 251 -8.64 6.71 -13.03
C VAL A 251 -7.56 5.92 -13.76
N ALA A 252 -7.73 5.73 -15.05
CA ALA A 252 -6.77 5.05 -15.91
C ALA A 252 -6.62 5.82 -17.22
N LYS A 253 -5.50 5.65 -17.92
CA LYS A 253 -5.32 6.18 -19.28
C LYS A 253 -6.18 5.40 -20.27
N ASP A 254 -6.10 4.08 -20.21
CA ASP A 254 -6.85 3.14 -21.02
C ASP A 254 -7.29 1.96 -20.15
N LEU A 255 -8.58 1.93 -19.83
CA LEU A 255 -9.14 0.85 -19.00
C LEU A 255 -9.12 -0.49 -19.74
N SER A 256 -9.25 -0.49 -21.08
CA SER A 256 -9.18 -1.72 -21.87
C SER A 256 -7.79 -2.33 -21.76
N PHE A 257 -6.73 -1.52 -21.89
CA PHE A 257 -5.36 -1.96 -21.69
C PHE A 257 -5.15 -2.57 -20.29
N VAL A 258 -5.67 -1.93 -19.25
CA VAL A 258 -5.57 -2.45 -17.87
C VAL A 258 -6.23 -3.81 -17.75
N CYS A 259 -7.45 -3.98 -18.29
CA CYS A 259 -8.18 -5.25 -18.26
C CYS A 259 -7.46 -6.33 -19.07
N ASP A 260 -6.99 -6.00 -20.27
CA ASP A 260 -6.26 -6.92 -21.14
C ASP A 260 -4.95 -7.39 -20.48
N ARG A 261 -4.23 -6.46 -19.83
CA ARG A 261 -2.97 -6.79 -19.12
C ARG A 261 -3.23 -7.72 -17.93
N ILE A 262 -4.26 -7.45 -17.13
CA ILE A 262 -4.64 -8.33 -16.01
C ILE A 262 -5.06 -9.71 -16.54
N GLY A 263 -5.85 -9.75 -17.63
CA GLY A 263 -6.24 -11.00 -18.30
C GLY A 263 -5.04 -11.80 -18.82
N GLN A 264 -4.05 -11.11 -19.37
CA GLN A 264 -2.79 -11.71 -19.80
C GLN A 264 -2.02 -12.34 -18.63
N ILE A 265 -1.87 -11.59 -17.52
CA ILE A 265 -1.21 -12.08 -16.31
C ILE A 265 -1.95 -13.32 -15.77
N TYR A 266 -3.27 -13.33 -15.82
CA TYR A 266 -4.09 -14.47 -15.40
C TYR A 266 -3.83 -15.73 -16.24
N THR A 267 -3.64 -15.59 -17.56
CA THR A 267 -3.44 -16.72 -18.48
C THR A 267 -1.99 -17.17 -18.60
N GLU A 268 -1.05 -16.25 -18.57
CA GLU A 268 0.37 -16.47 -18.91
C GLU A 268 1.32 -16.33 -17.71
N GLY A 269 0.83 -15.79 -16.59
CA GLY A 269 1.67 -15.43 -15.43
C GLY A 269 2.25 -14.01 -15.55
N PHE A 270 3.03 -13.61 -14.53
CA PHE A 270 3.55 -12.24 -14.39
C PHE A 270 4.58 -11.83 -15.46
N SER A 271 5.15 -12.75 -16.22
CA SER A 271 5.88 -12.45 -17.45
C SER A 271 6.23 -13.74 -18.19
N SER A 272 5.75 -13.85 -19.42
CA SER A 272 6.12 -14.97 -20.32
C SER A 272 7.64 -15.01 -20.57
N GLN A 273 8.31 -13.87 -20.66
CA GLN A 273 9.75 -13.78 -20.96
C GLN A 273 10.64 -14.20 -19.78
N SER A 274 10.34 -13.73 -18.56
CA SER A 274 11.12 -14.11 -17.37
C SER A 274 10.79 -15.52 -16.87
N LEU A 275 9.59 -16.04 -17.12
CA LEU A 275 9.25 -17.43 -16.88
C LEU A 275 10.00 -18.37 -17.80
N THR A 276 10.16 -18.02 -19.08
CA THR A 276 10.92 -18.84 -20.04
C THR A 276 12.40 -18.88 -19.66
N GLU A 277 12.98 -17.75 -19.27
CA GLU A 277 14.39 -17.68 -18.81
C GLU A 277 14.63 -18.43 -17.48
N GLN A 278 13.63 -18.49 -16.58
CA GLN A 278 13.73 -19.26 -15.33
C GLN A 278 13.47 -20.75 -15.52
N LEU A 279 12.59 -21.11 -16.44
CA LEU A 279 12.31 -22.50 -16.79
C LEU A 279 13.49 -23.14 -17.53
N GLU A 280 14.27 -22.35 -18.28
CA GLU A 280 15.50 -22.82 -18.94
C GLU A 280 16.62 -23.15 -17.96
N GLY A 281 16.58 -22.64 -16.71
CA GLY A 281 17.59 -22.88 -15.67
C GLY A 281 17.13 -23.74 -14.48
N ALA A 282 15.84 -24.07 -14.38
CA ALA A 282 15.26 -24.78 -13.26
C ALA A 282 15.14 -26.30 -13.51
N THR A 283 15.28 -27.09 -12.45
CA THR A 283 14.92 -28.50 -12.49
C THR A 283 13.41 -28.66 -12.68
N GLU A 284 12.97 -29.77 -13.27
CA GLU A 284 11.56 -30.03 -13.60
C GLU A 284 10.62 -29.91 -12.39
N VAL A 285 11.10 -30.23 -11.20
CA VAL A 285 10.37 -30.14 -9.93
C VAL A 285 10.22 -28.67 -9.46
N GLU A 286 11.24 -27.82 -9.66
CA GLU A 286 11.21 -26.39 -9.33
C GLU A 286 10.29 -25.63 -10.30
N ALA A 287 10.33 -26.01 -11.57
CA ALA A 287 9.47 -25.45 -12.61
C ALA A 287 7.98 -25.76 -12.37
N GLU A 288 7.65 -26.97 -11.91
CA GLU A 288 6.28 -27.33 -11.53
C GLU A 288 5.82 -26.61 -10.26
N ARG A 289 6.70 -26.43 -9.26
CA ARG A 289 6.39 -25.70 -8.04
C ARG A 289 6.11 -24.23 -8.31
N ILE A 290 6.96 -23.57 -9.10
CA ILE A 290 6.80 -22.18 -9.51
C ILE A 290 5.48 -21.99 -10.26
N ARG A 291 5.17 -22.90 -11.21
CA ARG A 291 3.89 -22.87 -11.95
C ARG A 291 2.68 -23.09 -11.06
N HIS A 292 2.79 -23.94 -10.04
CA HIS A 292 1.70 -24.25 -9.12
C HIS A 292 1.45 -23.08 -8.16
N GLU A 293 2.49 -22.49 -7.58
CA GLU A 293 2.41 -21.31 -6.71
C GLU A 293 1.81 -20.13 -7.47
N MET A 294 2.26 -19.87 -8.68
CA MET A 294 1.70 -18.81 -9.52
C MET A 294 0.23 -19.04 -9.92
N LYS A 295 -0.16 -20.27 -10.26
CA LYS A 295 -1.57 -20.61 -10.55
C LYS A 295 -2.45 -20.49 -9.33
N THR A 296 -1.97 -20.80 -8.16
CA THR A 296 -2.74 -20.69 -6.91
C THR A 296 -2.99 -19.23 -6.55
N GLU A 297 -2.02 -18.34 -6.77
CA GLU A 297 -2.18 -16.91 -6.55
C GLU A 297 -3.07 -16.23 -7.61
N LEU A 298 -3.08 -16.75 -8.84
CA LEU A 298 -3.85 -16.21 -9.97
C LEU A 298 -5.27 -16.75 -10.08
N ASN A 299 -5.55 -17.97 -9.58
CA ASN A 299 -6.87 -18.62 -9.72
C ASN A 299 -8.03 -17.90 -8.97
N LEU A 300 -7.75 -16.86 -8.21
CA LEU A 300 -8.75 -16.10 -7.46
C LEU A 300 -9.10 -14.73 -8.11
N VAL A 301 -8.45 -14.36 -9.21
CA VAL A 301 -8.77 -13.13 -9.97
C VAL A 301 -9.99 -13.32 -10.89
N SER A 302 -10.43 -14.56 -11.13
CA SER A 302 -11.49 -14.90 -12.10
C SER A 302 -12.89 -15.09 -11.49
N GLN A 303 -13.08 -14.76 -10.23
CA GLN A 303 -14.41 -14.67 -9.62
C GLN A 303 -14.77 -13.21 -9.39
#